data_3a81e8fb89760b2fa5a5febac0483cad
#
_entry.id   3a81e8fb89760b2fa5a5febac0483cad
#
_cell.length_a   1.000
_cell.length_b   1.000
_cell.length_c   1.000
_cell.angle_alpha   90.00
_cell.angle_beta   90.00
_cell.angle_gamma   90.00
#
_symmetry.space_group_name_H-M   'P 1'
#
loop_
_entity.id
_entity.type
_entity.pdbx_description
1 polymer ?
#
loop_
_entity_poly.entity_id
_entity_poly.type
_entity_poly.pdbx_seq_one_letter_code
_entity_poly.pdbx_strand_id
1 'polypeptide(L)'
;MKIPAMKNEHLIALVGNPNCGKTTLFNALTGSRQRVGNWPGVTVEKKSGEYRHDGLRFEVVDLPGTYSLDVVDREVSLDESVARDYVHGNEAELVVNIVDAANLERNLYLTTQLVEMRVPLLVVLNMVDVAQAKGLAIDVEALAHKLGCPVVPVVASEGRGVDALKAA
;
A
#
# COMPACT_ATOMS: atom_id res chain seq x y z
N MET A 1 -12.79 8.77 35.38
CA MET A 1 -12.80 8.70 33.91
C MET A 1 -11.45 8.15 33.43
N LYS A 2 -11.42 6.89 32.98
CA LYS A 2 -10.20 6.34 32.43
C LYS A 2 -10.02 6.90 31.03
N ILE A 3 -8.94 7.67 30.81
CA ILE A 3 -8.49 8.03 29.47
C ILE A 3 -8.14 6.72 28.76
N PRO A 4 -8.75 6.41 27.60
CA PRO A 4 -8.36 5.20 26.87
C PRO A 4 -6.86 5.27 26.61
N ALA A 5 -6.17 4.17 26.93
CA ALA A 5 -4.74 4.06 26.60
C ALA A 5 -4.59 4.32 25.10
N MET A 6 -3.77 5.31 24.74
CA MET A 6 -3.46 5.54 23.31
C MET A 6 -2.90 4.26 22.75
N LYS A 7 -3.53 3.76 21.70
CA LYS A 7 -3.09 2.56 21.01
C LYS A 7 -1.73 2.85 20.37
N ASN A 8 -0.68 2.24 20.90
CA ASN A 8 0.68 2.45 20.41
C ASN A 8 1.04 1.57 19.22
N GLU A 9 0.11 0.73 18.77
CA GLU A 9 0.29 -0.19 17.67
C GLU A 9 -0.77 0.07 16.59
N HIS A 10 -0.31 0.12 15.34
CA HIS A 10 -1.16 0.37 14.17
C HIS A 10 -0.90 -0.68 13.11
N LEU A 11 -1.95 -1.09 12.41
CA LEU A 11 -1.91 -2.07 11.33
C LEU A 11 -2.09 -1.40 9.98
N ILE A 12 -1.13 -1.59 9.08
CA ILE A 12 -1.10 -1.04 7.73
C ILE A 12 -1.06 -2.19 6.72
N ALA A 13 -1.88 -2.09 5.68
CA ALA A 13 -1.84 -3.02 4.55
C ALA A 13 -1.23 -2.34 3.32
N LEU A 14 -0.29 -3.01 2.66
CA LEU A 14 0.25 -2.58 1.37
C LEU A 14 -0.49 -3.27 0.24
N VAL A 15 -1.01 -2.48 -0.69
CA VAL A 15 -1.78 -2.92 -1.86
C VAL A 15 -1.19 -2.28 -3.11
N GLY A 16 -1.13 -3.02 -4.19
CA GLY A 16 -0.65 -2.48 -5.47
C GLY A 16 -0.69 -3.51 -6.58
N ASN A 17 -0.56 -3.03 -7.82
CA ASN A 17 -0.42 -3.90 -8.98
C ASN A 17 0.86 -4.72 -8.88
N PRO A 18 0.91 -5.91 -9.50
CA PRO A 18 2.16 -6.63 -9.65
C PRO A 18 3.24 -5.74 -10.29
N ASN A 19 4.46 -5.81 -9.78
CA ASN A 19 5.63 -5.05 -10.27
C ASN A 19 5.56 -3.51 -10.11
N CYS A 20 4.72 -3.01 -9.21
CA CYS A 20 4.69 -1.56 -8.89
C CYS A 20 5.80 -1.12 -7.90
N GLY A 21 6.62 -2.06 -7.42
CA GLY A 21 7.65 -1.81 -6.41
C GLY A 21 7.17 -2.02 -4.97
N LYS A 22 6.07 -2.72 -4.78
CA LYS A 22 5.48 -2.99 -3.46
C LYS A 22 6.44 -3.75 -2.53
N THR A 23 7.11 -4.80 -3.02
CA THR A 23 8.10 -5.56 -2.26
C THR A 23 9.29 -4.69 -1.85
N THR A 24 9.79 -3.85 -2.76
CA THR A 24 10.89 -2.94 -2.48
C THR A 24 10.51 -1.94 -1.38
N LEU A 25 9.31 -1.38 -1.43
CA LEU A 25 8.81 -0.48 -0.40
C LEU A 25 8.63 -1.21 0.94
N PHE A 26 8.07 -2.41 0.92
CA PHE A 26 7.91 -3.23 2.12
C PHE A 26 9.26 -3.47 2.81
N ASN A 27 10.28 -3.83 2.04
CA ASN A 27 11.64 -4.04 2.56
C ASN A 27 12.24 -2.74 3.10
N ALA A 28 12.02 -1.61 2.44
CA ALA A 28 12.50 -0.30 2.90
C ALA A 28 11.85 0.13 4.23
N LEU A 29 10.59 -0.21 4.45
CA LEU A 29 9.87 0.11 5.68
C LEU A 29 10.26 -0.81 6.84
N THR A 30 10.38 -2.10 6.60
CA THR A 30 10.49 -3.12 7.65
C THR A 30 11.92 -3.60 7.90
N GLY A 31 12.81 -3.50 6.93
CA GLY A 31 14.19 -3.97 7.03
C GLY A 31 14.27 -5.46 7.37
N SER A 32 14.97 -5.80 8.45
CA SER A 32 15.13 -7.19 8.92
C SER A 32 13.97 -7.69 9.81
N ARG A 33 13.01 -6.83 10.12
CA ARG A 33 11.89 -7.13 11.03
C ARG A 33 10.69 -7.69 10.26
N GLN A 34 10.91 -8.80 9.55
CA GLN A 34 9.90 -9.44 8.73
C GLN A 34 9.55 -10.83 9.25
N ARG A 35 8.29 -11.22 9.03
CA ARG A 35 7.79 -12.57 9.29
C ARG A 35 7.18 -13.12 8.01
N VAL A 36 7.45 -14.39 7.73
CA VAL A 36 6.93 -15.09 6.56
C VAL A 36 6.11 -16.28 7.04
N GLY A 37 4.93 -16.45 6.47
CA GLY A 37 4.03 -17.56 6.74
C GLY A 37 3.06 -17.74 5.59
N ASN A 38 1.96 -18.40 5.83
CA ASN A 38 0.88 -18.54 4.85
C ASN A 38 -0.39 -17.85 5.35
N TRP A 39 -1.19 -17.35 4.42
CA TRP A 39 -2.53 -16.89 4.74
C TRP A 39 -3.36 -18.07 5.27
N PRO A 40 -4.28 -17.85 6.24
CA PRO A 40 -5.06 -18.93 6.84
C PRO A 40 -5.79 -19.79 5.80
N GLY A 41 -5.60 -21.11 5.86
CA GLY A 41 -6.31 -22.08 5.04
C GLY A 41 -5.85 -22.18 3.58
N VAL A 42 -4.80 -21.46 3.18
CA VAL A 42 -4.32 -21.44 1.78
C VAL A 42 -2.80 -21.51 1.71
N THR A 43 -2.27 -21.78 0.52
CA THR A 43 -0.81 -21.87 0.26
C THR A 43 -0.19 -20.54 -0.15
N VAL A 44 -0.95 -19.44 -0.16
CA VAL A 44 -0.45 -18.11 -0.49
C VAL A 44 0.43 -17.60 0.63
N GLU A 45 1.62 -17.13 0.28
CA GLU A 45 2.60 -16.60 1.22
C GLU A 45 2.10 -15.28 1.84
N LYS A 46 2.18 -15.19 3.16
CA LYS A 46 1.90 -13.98 3.93
C LYS A 46 3.21 -13.38 4.43
N LYS A 47 3.51 -12.15 4.01
CA LYS A 47 4.61 -11.37 4.53
C LYS A 47 4.08 -10.25 5.41
N SER A 48 4.61 -10.15 6.60
CA SER A 48 4.37 -9.03 7.51
C SER A 48 5.69 -8.57 8.12
N GLY A 49 5.71 -7.35 8.58
CA GLY A 49 6.88 -6.79 9.23
C GLY A 49 6.47 -5.61 10.08
N GLU A 50 7.45 -4.99 10.73
CA GLU A 50 7.19 -3.84 11.59
C GLU A 50 8.22 -2.74 11.42
N TYR A 51 7.81 -1.52 11.69
CA TYR A 51 8.71 -0.38 11.87
C TYR A 51 8.19 0.51 12.99
N ARG A 52 9.07 1.37 13.50
CA ARG A 52 8.72 2.36 14.51
C ARG A 52 8.97 3.77 13.99
N HIS A 53 8.07 4.66 14.32
CA HIS A 53 8.18 6.08 14.01
C HIS A 53 7.50 6.90 15.11
N ASP A 54 8.21 7.91 15.63
CA ASP A 54 7.72 8.79 16.73
C ASP A 54 7.16 8.03 17.95
N GLY A 55 7.81 6.93 18.33
CA GLY A 55 7.40 6.11 19.46
C GLY A 55 6.22 5.17 19.19
N LEU A 56 5.65 5.21 18.00
CA LEU A 56 4.57 4.34 17.57
C LEU A 56 5.12 3.12 16.82
N ARG A 57 4.47 1.98 16.99
CA ARG A 57 4.77 0.74 16.29
C ARG A 57 3.76 0.53 15.17
N PHE A 58 4.27 0.27 13.98
CA PHE A 58 3.46 -0.03 12.81
C PHE A 58 3.73 -1.45 12.34
N GLU A 59 2.68 -2.27 12.31
CA GLU A 59 2.72 -3.57 11.65
C GLU A 59 2.27 -3.38 10.20
N VAL A 60 3.07 -3.88 9.28
CA VAL A 60 2.84 -3.77 7.84
C VAL A 60 2.57 -5.16 7.29
N VAL A 61 1.43 -5.34 6.65
CA VAL A 61 1.06 -6.58 5.95
C VAL A 61 1.19 -6.34 4.45
N ASP A 62 2.01 -7.14 3.79
CA ASP A 62 2.19 -7.10 2.35
C ASP A 62 1.14 -8.00 1.68
N LEU A 63 0.12 -7.38 1.07
CA LEU A 63 -0.90 -8.12 0.34
C LEU A 63 -0.36 -8.58 -1.02
N PRO A 64 -0.85 -9.73 -1.54
CA PRO A 64 -0.52 -10.15 -2.90
C PRO A 64 -0.85 -9.07 -3.93
N GLY A 65 0.00 -8.93 -4.95
CA GLY A 65 -0.24 -7.97 -6.03
C GLY A 65 -1.54 -8.24 -6.76
N THR A 66 -2.32 -7.20 -7.01
CA THR A 66 -3.58 -7.31 -7.73
C THR A 66 -3.83 -6.09 -8.62
N TYR A 67 -4.50 -6.30 -9.74
CA TYR A 67 -4.95 -5.21 -10.64
C TYR A 67 -6.33 -4.70 -10.28
N SER A 68 -7.12 -5.48 -9.56
CA SER A 68 -8.52 -5.18 -9.28
C SER A 68 -8.98 -5.88 -8.00
N LEU A 69 -9.96 -5.27 -7.33
CA LEU A 69 -10.66 -5.83 -6.17
C LEU A 69 -12.11 -6.22 -6.52
N ASP A 70 -12.44 -6.30 -7.79
CA ASP A 70 -13.79 -6.66 -8.25
C ASP A 70 -14.17 -8.10 -7.89
N VAL A 71 -15.43 -8.25 -7.49
CA VAL A 71 -16.02 -9.55 -7.10
C VAL A 71 -16.51 -10.35 -8.31
N VAL A 72 -16.53 -9.74 -9.50
CA VAL A 72 -17.32 -10.21 -10.65
C VAL A 72 -16.57 -11.16 -11.59
N ASP A 73 -15.26 -11.32 -11.44
CA ASP A 73 -14.48 -12.12 -12.36
C ASP A 73 -14.53 -13.61 -12.01
N ARG A 74 -14.86 -14.40 -13.04
CA ARG A 74 -15.05 -15.84 -12.93
C ARG A 74 -13.76 -16.63 -12.71
N GLU A 75 -12.61 -16.01 -12.91
CA GLU A 75 -11.29 -16.62 -12.74
C GLU A 75 -10.36 -15.70 -11.90
N VAL A 76 -10.76 -15.43 -10.68
CA VAL A 76 -9.90 -14.71 -9.73
C VAL A 76 -8.83 -15.66 -9.22
N SER A 77 -7.55 -15.28 -9.34
CA SER A 77 -6.48 -16.06 -8.74
C SER A 77 -6.64 -16.09 -7.21
N LEU A 78 -6.07 -17.11 -6.58
CA LEU A 78 -6.09 -17.20 -5.12
C LEU A 78 -5.44 -15.98 -4.46
N ASP A 79 -4.38 -15.45 -5.05
CA ASP A 79 -3.68 -14.25 -4.59
C ASP A 79 -4.57 -13.01 -4.61
N GLU A 80 -5.30 -12.79 -5.70
CA GLU A 80 -6.24 -11.67 -5.82
C GLU A 80 -7.41 -11.80 -4.84
N SER A 81 -7.90 -13.02 -4.65
CA SER A 81 -8.95 -13.33 -3.69
C SER A 81 -8.53 -13.00 -2.26
N VAL A 82 -7.30 -13.33 -1.87
CA VAL A 82 -6.74 -13.01 -0.55
C VAL A 82 -6.66 -11.50 -0.34
N ALA A 83 -6.13 -10.76 -1.31
CA ALA A 83 -6.02 -9.31 -1.23
C ALA A 83 -7.40 -8.65 -1.12
N ARG A 84 -8.34 -9.06 -1.95
CA ARG A 84 -9.72 -8.56 -1.94
C ARG A 84 -10.40 -8.79 -0.59
N ASP A 85 -10.36 -10.01 -0.08
CA ASP A 85 -11.04 -10.37 1.16
C ASP A 85 -10.43 -9.62 2.37
N TYR A 86 -9.13 -9.44 2.37
CA TYR A 86 -8.46 -8.67 3.41
C TYR A 86 -8.90 -7.20 3.43
N VAL A 87 -8.95 -6.55 2.28
CA VAL A 87 -9.37 -5.16 2.17
C VAL A 87 -10.85 -5.01 2.52
N HIS A 88 -11.72 -5.89 2.04
CA HIS A 88 -13.15 -5.89 2.37
C HIS A 88 -13.41 -6.15 3.86
N GLY A 89 -12.56 -6.91 4.53
CA GLY A 89 -12.67 -7.21 5.95
C GLY A 89 -12.37 -6.03 6.88
N ASN A 90 -11.87 -4.91 6.37
CA ASN A 90 -11.51 -3.70 7.15
C ASN A 90 -10.57 -3.98 8.33
N GLU A 91 -9.66 -4.95 8.20
CA GLU A 91 -8.73 -5.30 9.27
C GLU A 91 -7.63 -4.25 9.46
N ALA A 92 -7.16 -3.64 8.38
CA ALA A 92 -6.12 -2.60 8.43
C ALA A 92 -6.71 -1.24 8.83
N GLU A 93 -5.98 -0.52 9.67
CA GLU A 93 -6.32 0.86 10.04
C GLU A 93 -6.03 1.85 8.91
N LEU A 94 -5.06 1.51 8.06
CA LEU A 94 -4.68 2.29 6.88
C LEU A 94 -4.32 1.34 5.75
N VAL A 95 -4.83 1.63 4.57
CA VAL A 95 -4.41 0.97 3.33
C VAL A 95 -3.45 1.90 2.59
N VAL A 96 -2.25 1.41 2.33
CA VAL A 96 -1.24 2.12 1.54
C VAL A 96 -1.21 1.51 0.14
N ASN A 97 -1.67 2.27 -0.83
CA ASN A 97 -1.72 1.85 -2.23
C ASN A 97 -0.48 2.35 -2.97
N ILE A 98 0.36 1.43 -3.41
CA ILE A 98 1.55 1.74 -4.19
C ILE A 98 1.17 1.81 -5.67
N VAL A 99 1.48 2.93 -6.30
CA VAL A 99 1.16 3.24 -7.69
C VAL A 99 2.47 3.51 -8.46
N ASP A 100 2.62 2.86 -9.60
CA ASP A 100 3.74 3.11 -10.50
C ASP A 100 3.49 4.41 -11.28
N ALA A 101 4.29 5.43 -11.02
CA ALA A 101 4.18 6.74 -11.67
C ALA A 101 4.39 6.67 -13.19
N ALA A 102 5.18 5.71 -13.67
CA ALA A 102 5.43 5.53 -15.10
C ALA A 102 4.27 4.85 -15.86
N ASN A 103 3.35 4.20 -15.12
CA ASN A 103 2.17 3.52 -15.65
C ASN A 103 0.91 3.95 -14.86
N LEU A 104 0.76 5.24 -14.65
CA LEU A 104 -0.21 5.81 -13.72
C LEU A 104 -1.65 5.42 -14.04
N GLU A 105 -2.08 5.55 -15.28
CA GLU A 105 -3.45 5.26 -15.72
C GLU A 105 -3.87 3.82 -15.38
N ARG A 106 -3.01 2.86 -15.69
CA ARG A 106 -3.26 1.44 -15.42
C ARG A 106 -3.35 1.17 -13.91
N ASN A 107 -2.50 1.81 -13.10
CA ASN A 107 -2.45 1.62 -11.67
C ASN A 107 -3.64 2.30 -10.95
N LEU A 108 -4.14 3.41 -11.47
CA LEU A 108 -5.22 4.16 -10.84
C LEU A 108 -6.56 3.43 -10.85
N TYR A 109 -6.74 2.40 -11.66
CA TYR A 109 -7.95 1.59 -11.63
C TYR A 109 -8.17 0.96 -10.25
N LEU A 110 -7.14 0.33 -9.70
CA LEU A 110 -7.17 -0.21 -8.33
C LEU A 110 -7.40 0.90 -7.30
N THR A 111 -6.73 2.04 -7.47
CA THR A 111 -6.87 3.19 -6.57
C THR A 111 -8.31 3.69 -6.51
N THR A 112 -8.98 3.80 -7.65
CA THR A 112 -10.39 4.24 -7.70
C THR A 112 -11.31 3.28 -6.98
N GLN A 113 -11.07 1.98 -7.07
CA GLN A 113 -11.82 0.98 -6.30
C GLN A 113 -11.65 1.17 -4.79
N LEU A 114 -10.43 1.41 -4.34
CA LEU A 114 -10.14 1.67 -2.93
C LEU A 114 -10.83 2.94 -2.44
N VAL A 115 -10.84 3.99 -3.24
CA VAL A 115 -11.55 5.24 -2.94
C VAL A 115 -13.06 5.00 -2.82
N GLU A 116 -13.65 4.24 -3.73
CA GLU A 116 -15.08 3.89 -3.72
C GLU A 116 -15.45 3.05 -2.50
N MET A 117 -14.56 2.20 -2.03
CA MET A 117 -14.75 1.40 -0.82
C MET A 117 -14.68 2.23 0.47
N ARG A 118 -14.23 3.48 0.39
CA ARG A 118 -14.08 4.40 1.54
C ARG A 118 -13.17 3.88 2.64
N VAL A 119 -12.16 3.11 2.29
CA VAL A 119 -11.14 2.69 3.24
C VAL A 119 -10.22 3.86 3.59
N PRO A 120 -9.65 3.93 4.80
CA PRO A 120 -8.58 4.88 5.09
C PRO A 120 -7.41 4.63 4.15
N LEU A 121 -7.07 5.60 3.31
CA LEU A 121 -6.19 5.42 2.16
C LEU A 121 -5.08 6.45 2.13
N LEU A 122 -3.86 5.98 1.86
CA LEU A 122 -2.72 6.79 1.48
C LEU A 122 -2.13 6.21 0.19
N VAL A 123 -1.87 7.04 -0.80
CA VAL A 123 -1.26 6.63 -2.06
C VAL A 123 0.23 6.93 -2.04
N VAL A 124 1.04 5.92 -2.35
CA VAL A 124 2.47 6.07 -2.59
C VAL A 124 2.72 6.08 -4.09
N LEU A 125 3.17 7.21 -4.60
CA LEU A 125 3.54 7.37 -6.00
C LEU A 125 5.00 6.97 -6.17
N ASN A 126 5.25 5.73 -6.57
CA ASN A 126 6.58 5.16 -6.72
C ASN A 126 7.12 5.35 -8.14
N MET A 127 8.42 5.19 -8.29
CA MET A 127 9.10 5.30 -9.59
C MET A 127 8.96 6.67 -10.26
N VAL A 128 8.94 7.73 -9.46
CA VAL A 128 8.83 9.11 -9.98
C VAL A 128 10.03 9.50 -10.84
N ASP A 129 11.20 8.94 -10.58
CA ASP A 129 12.40 9.08 -11.39
C ASP A 129 12.23 8.49 -12.80
N VAL A 130 11.64 7.31 -12.90
CA VAL A 130 11.33 6.65 -14.19
C VAL A 130 10.32 7.47 -14.97
N ALA A 131 9.29 7.98 -14.32
CA ALA A 131 8.28 8.82 -14.93
C ALA A 131 8.92 10.11 -15.50
N GLN A 132 9.78 10.77 -14.74
CA GLN A 132 10.50 11.96 -15.18
C GLN A 132 11.40 11.66 -16.39
N ALA A 133 12.12 10.53 -16.38
CA ALA A 133 12.95 10.10 -17.49
C ALA A 133 12.15 9.85 -18.78
N LYS A 134 10.88 9.47 -18.66
CA LYS A 134 9.94 9.32 -19.79
C LYS A 134 9.25 10.62 -20.20
N GLY A 135 9.58 11.74 -19.58
CA GLY A 135 8.98 13.04 -19.85
C GLY A 135 7.58 13.22 -19.28
N LEU A 136 7.18 12.40 -18.32
CA LEU A 136 5.88 12.51 -17.65
C LEU A 136 5.99 13.52 -16.50
N ALA A 137 5.13 14.53 -16.51
CA ALA A 137 4.98 15.49 -15.43
C ALA A 137 3.70 15.17 -14.64
N ILE A 138 3.85 14.77 -13.38
CA ILE A 138 2.73 14.44 -12.51
C ILE A 138 2.60 15.52 -11.44
N ASP A 139 1.45 16.17 -11.39
CA ASP A 139 1.11 17.10 -10.32
C ASP A 139 0.58 16.32 -9.12
N VAL A 140 1.43 16.09 -8.14
CA VAL A 140 1.14 15.30 -6.94
C VAL A 140 0.01 15.93 -6.12
N GLU A 141 -0.01 17.25 -5.97
CA GLU A 141 -1.04 17.95 -5.20
C GLU A 141 -2.42 17.86 -5.88
N ALA A 142 -2.45 18.02 -7.21
CA ALA A 142 -3.68 17.87 -7.96
C ALA A 142 -4.21 16.44 -7.91
N LEU A 143 -3.33 15.45 -7.97
CA LEU A 143 -3.71 14.04 -7.84
C LEU A 143 -4.30 13.76 -6.45
N ALA A 144 -3.64 14.23 -5.39
CA ALA A 144 -4.15 14.08 -4.02
C ALA A 144 -5.52 14.72 -3.86
N HIS A 145 -5.71 15.90 -4.41
CA HIS A 145 -7.00 16.59 -4.36
C HIS A 145 -8.11 15.82 -5.08
N LYS A 146 -7.84 15.30 -6.25
CA LYS A 146 -8.80 14.51 -7.04
C LYS A 146 -9.15 13.19 -6.39
N LEU A 147 -8.19 12.52 -5.77
CA LEU A 147 -8.41 11.25 -5.08
C LEU A 147 -9.04 11.43 -3.69
N GLY A 148 -8.88 12.60 -3.09
CA GLY A 148 -9.37 12.89 -1.74
C GLY A 148 -8.55 12.20 -0.64
N CYS A 149 -7.28 11.89 -0.90
CA CYS A 149 -6.38 11.26 0.04
C CYS A 149 -4.93 11.76 -0.14
N PRO A 150 -4.05 11.60 0.87
CA PRO A 150 -2.65 11.96 0.72
C PRO A 150 -1.96 11.15 -0.37
N VAL A 151 -1.07 11.80 -1.12
CA VAL A 151 -0.20 11.17 -2.12
C VAL A 151 1.25 11.53 -1.79
N VAL A 152 2.09 10.53 -1.57
CA VAL A 152 3.51 10.71 -1.22
C VAL A 152 4.38 10.17 -2.34
N PRO A 153 5.18 11.02 -3.01
CA PRO A 153 6.10 10.58 -4.05
C PRO A 153 7.33 9.90 -3.43
N VAL A 154 7.74 8.77 -4.00
CA VAL A 154 8.91 8.02 -3.54
C VAL A 154 9.71 7.43 -4.71
N VAL A 155 10.96 7.10 -4.44
CA VAL A 155 11.78 6.18 -5.22
C VAL A 155 12.22 5.08 -4.26
N ALA A 156 11.42 4.04 -4.13
CA ALA A 156 11.58 3.00 -3.11
C ALA A 156 12.93 2.26 -3.24
N SER A 157 13.40 2.03 -4.45
CA SER A 157 14.70 1.40 -4.71
C SER A 157 15.90 2.18 -4.17
N GLU A 158 15.76 3.50 -4.02
CA GLU A 158 16.78 4.40 -3.47
C GLU A 158 16.49 4.84 -2.03
N GLY A 159 15.36 4.40 -1.45
CA GLY A 159 14.90 4.87 -0.14
C GLY A 159 14.43 6.31 -0.10
N ARG A 160 14.31 6.98 -1.27
CA ARG A 160 13.92 8.39 -1.35
C ARG A 160 12.44 8.55 -1.06
N GLY A 161 12.10 9.45 -0.16
CA GLY A 161 10.73 9.74 0.24
C GLY A 161 10.17 8.79 1.30
N VAL A 162 10.87 7.75 1.71
CA VAL A 162 10.41 6.78 2.70
C VAL A 162 10.21 7.43 4.07
N ASP A 163 11.10 8.34 4.48
CA ASP A 163 10.94 9.07 5.74
C ASP A 163 9.72 9.99 5.72
N ALA A 164 9.47 10.67 4.60
CA ALA A 164 8.26 11.47 4.42
C ALA A 164 6.99 10.60 4.45
N LEU A 165 7.04 9.39 3.90
CA LEU A 165 5.96 8.42 3.97
C LEU A 165 5.66 8.01 5.42
N LYS A 166 6.68 7.71 6.21
CA LYS A 166 6.51 7.35 7.63
C LYS A 166 5.89 8.49 8.43
N ALA A 167 6.17 9.74 8.08
CA ALA A 167 5.62 10.92 8.73
C ALA A 167 4.20 11.27 8.27
N ALA A 168 3.81 10.79 7.10
CA ALA A 168 2.47 11.02 6.57
C ALA A 168 1.44 10.04 7.17
#